data_e8da5b12b6b28014b045962f56dcdaa7
#
_entry.id   e8da5b12b6b28014b045962f56dcdaa7
#
_cell.length_a   1.000
_cell.length_b   1.000
_cell.length_c   1.000
_cell.angle_alpha   90.00
_cell.angle_beta   90.00
_cell.angle_gamma   90.00
#
_symmetry.space_group_name_H-M   'P 1'
#
loop_
_entity.id
_entity.type
_entity.pdbx_description
1 polymer ?
#
loop_
_entity_poly.entity_id
_entity_poly.type
_entity_poly.pdbx_seq_one_letter_code
_entity_poly.pdbx_strand_id
1 'polypeptide(L)'
;MGLFNQKKDTVEWIEYRPDVLFYKWKNREIKKGSRLVIRAGQKAIFYSGGRIHGIFENEGTYDIDTQIIPFLTHINAALHLRSDTGERAEVYFVNSKDMTLNWGTTQRIMIPTPEVPSGIPVGMNGNMVIYFRDYLAFISKVAGIRDTYSLSDVSERIRGEMSGIVAESILNGERAVGLNVLVGLQANNRTLGKKMAEELDKELFDIGLGVRDVNIISVSYPPEVEKMAEKVAAQSFITDTNKYVTVAAADGMEK
;
A
#
# COMPACT_ATOMS: atom_id res chain seq x y z
N MET A 1 3.37 3.92 -30.93
CA MET A 1 3.32 2.75 -31.85
C MET A 1 3.81 1.54 -31.09
N GLY A 2 2.93 0.79 -30.49
CA GLY A 2 3.23 -0.44 -29.75
C GLY A 2 2.46 -1.59 -30.37
N LEU A 3 3.01 -2.12 -31.45
CA LEU A 3 2.52 -3.32 -32.11
C LEU A 3 3.00 -4.56 -31.34
N PHE A 4 2.38 -4.87 -30.23
CA PHE A 4 2.43 -6.23 -29.71
C PHE A 4 1.11 -6.91 -30.05
N ASN A 5 1.12 -7.54 -31.20
CA ASN A 5 0.09 -8.49 -31.64
C ASN A 5 0.18 -9.69 -30.67
N GLN A 6 -0.59 -9.67 -29.58
CA GLN A 6 -0.84 -10.89 -28.81
C GLN A 6 -1.31 -11.94 -29.81
N LYS A 7 -0.61 -13.06 -29.89
CA LYS A 7 -1.04 -14.18 -30.73
C LYS A 7 -2.46 -14.51 -30.31
N LYS A 8 -3.38 -14.56 -31.26
CA LYS A 8 -4.83 -14.75 -31.01
C LYS A 8 -5.16 -16.01 -30.19
N ASP A 9 -4.19 -16.87 -30.00
CA ASP A 9 -4.29 -18.18 -29.36
C ASP A 9 -3.58 -18.23 -27.99
N THR A 10 -3.19 -17.08 -27.42
CA THR A 10 -2.51 -17.03 -26.13
C THR A 10 -3.21 -16.04 -25.21
N VAL A 11 -3.57 -16.54 -24.02
CA VAL A 11 -4.09 -15.75 -22.90
C VAL A 11 -2.92 -15.44 -21.99
N GLU A 12 -2.41 -14.21 -22.03
CA GLU A 12 -1.25 -13.81 -21.25
C GLU A 12 -1.30 -12.33 -20.88
N TRP A 13 -0.59 -11.99 -19.81
CA TRP A 13 -0.31 -10.63 -19.42
C TRP A 13 1.19 -10.36 -19.51
N ILE A 14 1.57 -9.54 -20.50
CA ILE A 14 2.93 -9.08 -20.65
C ILE A 14 3.06 -7.77 -19.88
N GLU A 15 3.59 -7.86 -18.66
CA GLU A 15 3.75 -6.73 -17.76
C GLU A 15 5.07 -6.01 -18.03
N TYR A 16 4.96 -4.74 -18.38
CA TYR A 16 6.11 -3.86 -18.58
C TYR A 16 6.22 -2.80 -17.49
N ARG A 17 5.20 -2.71 -16.63
CA ARG A 17 5.10 -1.71 -15.57
C ARG A 17 5.00 -2.42 -14.22
N PRO A 18 6.02 -2.28 -13.36
CA PRO A 18 6.04 -2.95 -12.06
C PRO A 18 4.99 -2.41 -11.07
N ASP A 19 4.37 -1.29 -11.40
CA ASP A 19 3.36 -0.60 -10.60
C ASP A 19 1.92 -1.05 -10.88
N VAL A 20 1.68 -1.99 -11.81
CA VAL A 20 0.34 -2.50 -12.13
C VAL A 20 0.02 -3.70 -11.23
N LEU A 21 -1.09 -3.58 -10.48
CA LEU A 21 -1.59 -4.64 -9.61
C LEU A 21 -2.42 -5.67 -10.37
N PHE A 22 -3.16 -5.21 -11.35
CA PHE A 22 -4.25 -5.95 -11.95
C PHE A 22 -4.42 -5.60 -13.42
N TYR A 23 -4.71 -6.62 -14.23
CA TYR A 23 -4.97 -6.51 -15.65
C TYR A 23 -6.13 -7.45 -16.05
N LYS A 24 -7.16 -6.88 -16.67
CA LYS A 24 -8.23 -7.65 -17.32
C LYS A 24 -7.80 -7.98 -18.73
N TRP A 25 -7.74 -9.25 -19.06
CA TRP A 25 -7.44 -9.69 -20.43
C TRP A 25 -8.55 -9.22 -21.39
N LYS A 26 -8.15 -8.49 -22.43
CA LYS A 26 -9.09 -7.73 -23.28
C LYS A 26 -9.81 -8.56 -24.31
N ASN A 27 -9.27 -9.72 -24.65
CA ASN A 27 -9.87 -10.56 -25.66
C ASN A 27 -11.07 -11.31 -25.07
N ARG A 28 -12.23 -11.17 -25.67
CA ARG A 28 -13.47 -11.73 -25.15
C ARG A 28 -13.71 -13.18 -25.53
N GLU A 29 -12.87 -13.74 -26.41
CA GLU A 29 -13.02 -15.10 -26.92
C GLU A 29 -11.74 -15.90 -26.67
N ILE A 30 -11.84 -16.88 -25.80
CA ILE A 30 -10.82 -17.91 -25.64
C ILE A 30 -11.10 -18.95 -26.72
N LYS A 31 -10.20 -19.09 -27.70
CA LYS A 31 -10.36 -20.05 -28.78
C LYS A 31 -9.93 -21.45 -28.33
N LYS A 32 -10.54 -22.46 -28.95
CA LYS A 32 -10.09 -23.85 -28.81
C LYS A 32 -8.60 -23.96 -29.19
N GLY A 33 -7.80 -24.66 -28.38
CA GLY A 33 -6.36 -24.76 -28.54
C GLY A 33 -5.56 -23.57 -28.02
N SER A 34 -6.22 -22.62 -27.36
CA SER A 34 -5.52 -21.50 -26.71
C SER A 34 -4.71 -21.96 -25.51
N ARG A 35 -3.64 -21.21 -25.21
CA ARG A 35 -2.77 -21.45 -24.06
C ARG A 35 -2.87 -20.31 -23.07
N LEU A 36 -2.89 -20.63 -21.79
CA LEU A 36 -2.73 -19.69 -20.69
C LEU A 36 -1.26 -19.65 -20.29
N VAL A 37 -0.67 -18.45 -20.30
CA VAL A 37 0.72 -18.24 -19.83
C VAL A 37 0.69 -17.40 -18.56
N ILE A 38 1.20 -17.97 -17.47
CA ILE A 38 1.35 -17.32 -16.17
C ILE A 38 2.85 -17.12 -15.93
N ARG A 39 3.25 -15.88 -15.75
CA ARG A 39 4.64 -15.51 -15.50
C ARG A 39 4.94 -15.46 -14.00
N ALA A 40 6.22 -15.52 -13.64
CA ALA A 40 6.67 -15.39 -12.26
C ALA A 40 6.07 -14.17 -11.56
N GLY A 41 5.39 -14.40 -10.42
CA GLY A 41 4.73 -13.35 -9.65
C GLY A 41 3.38 -12.89 -10.20
N GLN A 42 2.80 -13.65 -11.14
CA GLN A 42 1.43 -13.45 -11.61
C GLN A 42 0.53 -14.61 -11.16
N LYS A 43 -0.76 -14.33 -11.04
CA LYS A 43 -1.81 -15.33 -10.94
C LYS A 43 -2.88 -15.02 -11.97
N ALA A 44 -3.52 -16.04 -12.52
CA ALA A 44 -4.66 -15.89 -13.42
C ALA A 44 -5.94 -16.34 -12.73
N ILE A 45 -6.98 -15.51 -12.83
CA ILE A 45 -8.27 -15.71 -12.19
C ILE A 45 -9.32 -15.81 -13.29
N PHE A 46 -10.03 -16.92 -13.32
CA PHE A 46 -11.19 -17.11 -14.19
C PHE A 46 -12.46 -16.70 -13.47
N TYR A 47 -13.19 -15.77 -14.06
CA TYR A 47 -14.37 -15.15 -13.48
C TYR A 47 -15.54 -15.15 -14.45
N SER A 48 -16.73 -15.49 -13.98
CA SER A 48 -17.97 -15.42 -14.75
C SER A 48 -19.16 -15.43 -13.80
N GLY A 49 -20.26 -14.79 -14.19
CA GLY A 49 -21.51 -14.79 -13.43
C GLY A 49 -21.36 -14.32 -11.99
N GLY A 50 -20.46 -13.36 -11.70
CA GLY A 50 -20.24 -12.83 -10.35
C GLY A 50 -19.40 -13.74 -9.45
N ARG A 51 -18.75 -14.79 -9.97
CA ARG A 51 -17.99 -15.79 -9.19
C ARG A 51 -16.61 -16.06 -9.78
N ILE A 52 -15.66 -16.35 -8.88
CA ILE A 52 -14.38 -16.94 -9.25
C ILE A 52 -14.59 -18.44 -9.44
N HIS A 53 -14.20 -18.94 -10.61
CA HIS A 53 -14.29 -20.37 -10.97
C HIS A 53 -12.97 -21.10 -10.76
N GLY A 54 -11.86 -20.38 -10.83
CA GLY A 54 -10.55 -20.94 -10.55
C GLY A 54 -9.48 -19.86 -10.47
N ILE A 55 -8.47 -20.14 -9.65
CA ILE A 55 -7.27 -19.32 -9.50
C ILE A 55 -6.08 -20.21 -9.83
N PHE A 56 -5.29 -19.82 -10.83
CA PHE A 56 -4.07 -20.50 -11.23
C PHE A 56 -2.89 -19.70 -10.70
N GLU A 57 -2.18 -20.30 -9.77
CA GLU A 57 -1.13 -19.63 -8.99
C GLU A 57 0.28 -19.91 -9.46
N ASN A 58 0.47 -21.08 -10.08
CA ASN A 58 1.79 -21.50 -10.50
C ASN A 58 2.16 -20.89 -11.85
N GLU A 59 3.42 -20.46 -11.97
CA GLU A 59 3.97 -20.06 -13.25
C GLU A 59 4.03 -21.22 -14.24
N GLY A 60 3.84 -20.93 -15.52
CA GLY A 60 3.87 -21.94 -16.56
C GLY A 60 3.01 -21.62 -17.75
N THR A 61 3.00 -22.55 -18.68
CA THR A 61 2.12 -22.54 -19.85
C THR A 61 1.17 -23.72 -19.76
N TYR A 62 -0.12 -23.42 -19.78
CA TYR A 62 -1.20 -24.40 -19.63
C TYR A 62 -2.03 -24.44 -20.89
N ASP A 63 -2.35 -25.64 -21.34
CA ASP A 63 -3.33 -25.85 -22.41
C ASP A 63 -4.75 -25.64 -21.84
N ILE A 64 -5.52 -24.74 -22.45
CA ILE A 64 -6.83 -24.37 -21.90
C ILE A 64 -7.83 -25.53 -22.01
N ASP A 65 -7.84 -26.24 -23.13
CA ASP A 65 -8.82 -27.31 -23.36
C ASP A 65 -8.56 -28.53 -22.46
N THR A 66 -7.30 -28.91 -22.26
CA THR A 66 -6.94 -30.14 -21.56
C THR A 66 -6.56 -29.97 -20.10
N GLN A 67 -6.07 -28.80 -19.72
CA GLN A 67 -5.58 -28.54 -18.36
C GLN A 67 -6.46 -27.57 -17.57
N ILE A 68 -7.02 -26.54 -18.22
CA ILE A 68 -7.79 -25.49 -17.55
C ILE A 68 -9.28 -25.84 -17.48
N ILE A 69 -9.90 -26.18 -18.60
CA ILE A 69 -11.34 -26.47 -18.65
C ILE A 69 -11.74 -27.66 -17.75
N PRO A 70 -11.00 -28.78 -17.70
CA PRO A 70 -11.34 -29.87 -16.79
C PRO A 70 -11.23 -29.48 -15.31
N PHE A 71 -10.33 -28.56 -14.96
CA PHE A 71 -10.20 -28.06 -13.61
C PHE A 71 -11.37 -27.13 -13.20
N LEU A 72 -11.91 -26.40 -14.15
CA LEU A 72 -13.04 -25.50 -13.97
C LEU A 72 -14.38 -26.23 -14.10
N THR A 73 -14.56 -27.36 -13.42
CA THR A 73 -15.64 -28.36 -13.59
C THR A 73 -17.07 -27.81 -13.56
N HIS A 74 -17.27 -26.59 -13.05
CA HIS A 74 -18.58 -25.95 -13.00
C HIS A 74 -18.84 -24.95 -14.16
N ILE A 75 -17.87 -24.75 -15.04
CA ILE A 75 -17.96 -23.83 -16.18
C ILE A 75 -18.35 -24.55 -17.49
N ASN A 76 -18.56 -25.86 -17.47
CA ASN A 76 -18.90 -26.62 -18.69
C ASN A 76 -20.08 -26.03 -19.50
N ALA A 77 -20.92 -25.22 -18.89
CA ALA A 77 -21.98 -24.49 -19.57
C ALA A 77 -21.56 -23.07 -20.04
N ALA A 78 -20.64 -22.40 -19.33
CA ALA A 78 -20.28 -21.00 -19.59
C ALA A 78 -19.04 -20.83 -20.47
N LEU A 79 -18.14 -21.83 -20.49
CA LEU A 79 -17.00 -21.92 -21.41
C LEU A 79 -17.34 -22.63 -22.71
N HIS A 80 -18.61 -22.90 -22.99
CA HIS A 80 -18.97 -23.25 -24.35
C HIS A 80 -18.59 -22.07 -25.24
N LEU A 81 -17.49 -22.26 -25.92
CA LEU A 81 -16.90 -21.39 -26.94
C LEU A 81 -17.88 -20.96 -28.06
N ARG A 82 -19.14 -21.33 -27.93
CA ARG A 82 -20.26 -21.07 -28.83
C ARG A 82 -21.63 -21.19 -28.17
N SER A 83 -21.84 -20.67 -26.96
CA SER A 83 -23.22 -20.64 -26.50
C SER A 83 -23.83 -19.24 -26.67
N ASP A 84 -24.97 -19.18 -27.29
CA ASP A 84 -25.81 -18.00 -27.50
C ASP A 84 -26.34 -17.39 -26.16
N THR A 85 -25.88 -17.84 -25.00
CA THR A 85 -26.36 -17.45 -23.69
C THR A 85 -25.67 -16.19 -23.12
N GLY A 86 -24.71 -15.59 -23.83
CA GLY A 86 -24.14 -14.28 -23.50
C GLY A 86 -23.24 -14.21 -22.25
N GLU A 87 -23.14 -15.26 -21.44
CA GLU A 87 -22.21 -15.31 -20.32
C GLU A 87 -20.81 -15.65 -20.82
N ARG A 88 -19.91 -14.68 -20.72
CA ARG A 88 -18.52 -14.82 -21.14
C ARG A 88 -17.62 -14.95 -19.93
N ALA A 89 -16.72 -15.93 -19.95
CA ALA A 89 -15.66 -16.00 -18.95
C ALA A 89 -14.66 -14.86 -19.17
N GLU A 90 -14.34 -14.17 -18.10
CA GLU A 90 -13.32 -13.14 -18.06
C GLU A 90 -12.07 -13.69 -17.40
N VAL A 91 -10.90 -13.33 -17.92
CA VAL A 91 -9.62 -13.70 -17.31
C VAL A 91 -8.97 -12.45 -16.74
N TYR A 92 -8.67 -12.53 -15.48
CA TYR A 92 -7.98 -11.47 -14.75
C TYR A 92 -6.60 -11.95 -14.35
N PHE A 93 -5.61 -11.13 -14.58
CA PHE A 93 -4.27 -11.35 -14.06
C PHE A 93 -4.01 -10.40 -12.90
N VAL A 94 -3.41 -10.90 -11.85
CA VAL A 94 -3.01 -10.11 -10.69
C VAL A 94 -1.52 -10.29 -10.41
N ASN A 95 -0.86 -9.22 -9.99
CA ASN A 95 0.49 -9.29 -9.47
C ASN A 95 0.43 -9.85 -8.04
N SER A 96 1.00 -11.04 -7.84
CA SER A 96 0.95 -11.73 -6.54
C SER A 96 2.09 -11.33 -5.60
N LYS A 97 2.99 -10.46 -6.05
CA LYS A 97 4.10 -9.96 -5.24
C LYS A 97 3.63 -8.85 -4.31
N ASP A 98 4.30 -8.73 -3.19
CA ASP A 98 4.21 -7.54 -2.36
C ASP A 98 4.71 -6.32 -3.15
N MET A 99 3.97 -5.22 -3.09
CA MET A 99 4.25 -4.03 -3.88
C MET A 99 4.47 -2.83 -2.97
N THR A 100 5.48 -2.04 -3.28
CA THR A 100 5.82 -0.86 -2.48
C THR A 100 5.18 0.39 -3.07
N LEU A 101 4.41 1.10 -2.25
CA LEU A 101 3.74 2.36 -2.57
C LEU A 101 4.33 3.49 -1.73
N ASN A 102 4.70 4.60 -2.36
CA ASN A 102 5.09 5.81 -1.65
C ASN A 102 3.86 6.59 -1.18
N TRP A 103 3.93 7.12 0.03
CA TRP A 103 2.86 7.93 0.63
C TRP A 103 3.41 9.22 1.23
N GLY A 104 2.54 10.19 1.43
CA GLY A 104 2.87 11.44 2.11
C GLY A 104 1.60 12.19 2.53
N THR A 105 1.72 13.02 3.55
CA THR A 105 0.65 13.93 3.98
C THR A 105 0.47 15.03 2.95
N THR A 106 -0.76 15.26 2.50
CA THR A 106 -1.08 16.32 1.54
C THR A 106 -1.07 17.69 2.18
N GLN A 107 -1.37 17.74 3.48
CA GLN A 107 -1.35 18.93 4.31
C GLN A 107 -0.54 18.67 5.57
N ARG A 108 0.02 19.71 6.15
CA ARG A 108 0.69 19.61 7.44
C ARG A 108 -0.33 19.34 8.54
N ILE A 109 0.00 18.43 9.43
CA ILE A 109 -0.83 18.03 10.55
C ILE A 109 -0.42 18.90 11.75
N MET A 110 -1.40 19.52 12.40
CA MET A 110 -1.16 20.32 13.60
C MET A 110 -1.12 19.40 14.82
N ILE A 111 0.05 19.23 15.41
CA ILE A 111 0.25 18.40 16.60
C ILE A 111 0.36 19.29 17.82
N PRO A 112 -0.66 19.30 18.72
CA PRO A 112 -0.62 20.09 19.94
C PRO A 112 0.49 19.62 20.88
N THR A 113 1.21 20.58 21.47
CA THR A 113 2.16 20.33 22.55
C THR A 113 1.84 21.25 23.74
N PRO A 114 2.32 20.95 24.95
CA PRO A 114 2.13 21.84 26.09
C PRO A 114 2.66 23.27 25.85
N GLU A 115 3.75 23.39 25.08
CA GLU A 115 4.38 24.69 24.78
C GLU A 115 3.69 25.39 23.61
N VAL A 116 3.06 24.64 22.69
CA VAL A 116 2.35 25.16 21.51
C VAL A 116 0.98 24.50 21.43
N PRO A 117 -0.01 24.97 22.22
CA PRO A 117 -1.35 24.38 22.24
C PRO A 117 -2.07 24.48 20.90
N SER A 118 -1.74 25.47 20.07
CA SER A 118 -2.26 25.61 18.70
C SER A 118 -1.74 24.54 17.73
N GLY A 119 -0.73 23.79 18.14
CA GLY A 119 -0.11 22.69 17.38
C GLY A 119 1.10 23.12 16.57
N ILE A 120 2.01 22.17 16.44
CA ILE A 120 3.20 22.27 15.57
C ILE A 120 2.83 21.64 14.21
N PRO A 121 3.03 22.37 13.10
CA PRO A 121 2.71 21.84 11.76
C PRO A 121 3.78 20.81 11.32
N VAL A 122 3.37 19.55 11.18
CA VAL A 122 4.22 18.40 10.83
C VAL A 122 3.81 17.84 9.48
N GLY A 123 4.76 17.61 8.60
CA GLY A 123 4.60 16.84 7.38
C GLY A 123 5.33 15.51 7.51
N MET A 124 4.77 14.45 6.93
CA MET A 124 5.39 13.12 6.95
C MET A 124 5.31 12.46 5.59
N ASN A 125 6.30 11.65 5.26
CA ASN A 125 6.28 10.79 4.09
C ASN A 125 7.01 9.47 4.35
N GLY A 126 6.75 8.52 3.47
CA GLY A 126 7.36 7.21 3.57
C GLY A 126 6.95 6.27 2.46
N ASN A 127 7.06 5.00 2.74
CA ASN A 127 6.55 3.94 1.87
C ASN A 127 5.75 2.92 2.68
N MET A 128 4.90 2.18 1.97
CA MET A 128 4.14 1.07 2.54
C MET A 128 4.19 -0.12 1.61
N VAL A 129 4.02 -1.31 2.17
CA VAL A 129 3.93 -2.55 1.42
C VAL A 129 2.48 -3.01 1.39
N ILE A 130 1.94 -3.12 0.19
CA ILE A 130 0.57 -3.60 -0.06
C ILE A 130 0.59 -4.98 -0.71
N TYR A 131 -0.48 -5.75 -0.50
CA TYR A 131 -0.66 -7.08 -1.09
C TYR A 131 -2.15 -7.36 -1.35
N PHE A 132 -2.43 -8.35 -2.19
CA PHE A 132 -3.80 -8.85 -2.36
C PHE A 132 -4.21 -9.74 -1.20
N ARG A 133 -5.34 -9.40 -0.59
CA ARG A 133 -5.99 -10.19 0.47
C ARG A 133 -7.15 -11.01 -0.07
N ASP A 134 -8.00 -10.39 -0.86
CA ASP A 134 -9.22 -10.99 -1.41
C ASP A 134 -9.43 -10.56 -2.87
N TYR A 135 -9.21 -11.49 -3.78
CA TYR A 135 -9.35 -11.26 -5.21
C TYR A 135 -10.81 -11.02 -5.62
N LEU A 136 -11.77 -11.70 -4.96
CA LEU A 136 -13.18 -11.55 -5.29
C LEU A 136 -13.69 -10.16 -4.91
N ALA A 137 -13.35 -9.69 -3.71
CA ALA A 137 -13.67 -8.34 -3.28
C ALA A 137 -13.07 -7.30 -4.23
N PHE A 138 -11.80 -7.49 -4.62
CA PHE A 138 -11.14 -6.60 -5.56
C PHE A 138 -11.81 -6.57 -6.94
N ILE A 139 -12.06 -7.74 -7.53
CA ILE A 139 -12.71 -7.84 -8.83
C ILE A 139 -14.10 -7.23 -8.80
N SER A 140 -14.88 -7.51 -7.78
CA SER A 140 -16.27 -7.02 -7.66
C SER A 140 -16.37 -5.51 -7.47
N LYS A 141 -15.44 -4.92 -6.71
CA LYS A 141 -15.52 -3.49 -6.34
C LYS A 141 -14.67 -2.59 -7.23
N VAL A 142 -13.62 -3.11 -7.84
CA VAL A 142 -12.62 -2.32 -8.59
C VAL A 142 -12.56 -2.71 -10.05
N ALA A 143 -12.36 -4.00 -10.33
CA ALA A 143 -12.08 -4.49 -11.68
C ALA A 143 -13.28 -4.41 -12.63
N GLY A 144 -14.51 -4.34 -12.12
CA GLY A 144 -15.72 -4.18 -12.94
C GLY A 144 -15.78 -2.87 -13.72
N ILE A 145 -14.97 -1.87 -13.35
CA ILE A 145 -15.00 -0.51 -13.87
C ILE A 145 -13.79 -0.23 -14.79
N ARG A 146 -12.66 -0.90 -14.56
CA ARG A 146 -11.38 -0.63 -15.25
C ARG A 146 -10.71 -1.92 -15.72
N ASP A 147 -10.00 -1.84 -16.84
CA ASP A 147 -9.20 -2.97 -17.37
C ASP A 147 -7.86 -3.14 -16.64
N THR A 148 -7.38 -2.09 -15.98
CA THR A 148 -6.12 -2.09 -15.22
C THR A 148 -6.27 -1.29 -13.93
N TYR A 149 -5.53 -1.68 -12.91
CA TYR A 149 -5.41 -0.96 -11.64
C TYR A 149 -3.95 -0.93 -11.18
N SER A 150 -3.49 0.24 -10.78
CA SER A 150 -2.08 0.50 -10.50
C SER A 150 -1.86 1.01 -9.08
N LEU A 151 -0.61 1.08 -8.65
CA LEU A 151 -0.22 1.71 -7.38
C LEU A 151 -0.65 3.17 -7.28
N SER A 152 -0.68 3.90 -8.41
CA SER A 152 -1.18 5.28 -8.42
C SER A 152 -2.67 5.36 -8.10
N ASP A 153 -3.47 4.38 -8.54
CA ASP A 153 -4.91 4.33 -8.21
C ASP A 153 -5.13 4.07 -6.71
N VAL A 154 -4.30 3.20 -6.10
CA VAL A 154 -4.30 2.99 -4.64
C VAL A 154 -3.89 4.26 -3.91
N SER A 155 -2.80 4.91 -4.36
CA SER A 155 -2.32 6.17 -3.78
C SER A 155 -3.38 7.25 -3.79
N GLU A 156 -4.09 7.41 -4.91
CA GLU A 156 -5.17 8.38 -5.03
C GLU A 156 -6.31 8.10 -4.06
N ARG A 157 -6.70 6.83 -3.91
CA ARG A 157 -7.73 6.41 -2.98
C ARG A 157 -7.41 6.78 -1.52
N ILE A 158 -6.19 6.51 -1.06
CA ILE A 158 -5.80 6.75 0.34
C ILE A 158 -5.34 8.19 0.61
N ARG A 159 -5.13 8.97 -0.45
CA ARG A 159 -4.55 10.34 -0.32
C ARG A 159 -5.37 11.24 0.60
N GLY A 160 -6.69 11.17 0.51
CA GLY A 160 -7.59 11.97 1.34
C GLY A 160 -7.50 11.63 2.82
N GLU A 161 -7.37 10.34 3.13
CA GLU A 161 -7.39 9.80 4.49
C GLU A 161 -6.02 9.84 5.17
N MET A 162 -4.92 9.92 4.40
CA MET A 162 -3.56 9.78 4.92
C MET A 162 -3.24 10.77 6.03
N SER A 163 -3.63 12.04 5.89
CA SER A 163 -3.36 13.05 6.93
C SER A 163 -4.12 12.78 8.23
N GLY A 164 -5.36 12.27 8.12
CA GLY A 164 -6.17 11.86 9.26
C GLY A 164 -5.58 10.64 9.97
N ILE A 165 -5.19 9.62 9.21
CA ILE A 165 -4.57 8.38 9.73
C ILE A 165 -3.27 8.69 10.48
N VAL A 166 -2.42 9.56 9.92
CA VAL A 166 -1.18 9.98 10.57
C VAL A 166 -1.50 10.74 11.86
N ALA A 167 -2.44 11.70 11.83
CA ALA A 167 -2.83 12.46 13.02
C ALA A 167 -3.37 11.56 14.13
N GLU A 168 -4.27 10.65 13.81
CA GLU A 168 -4.86 9.71 14.75
C GLU A 168 -3.81 8.76 15.33
N SER A 169 -2.94 8.23 14.49
CA SER A 169 -1.84 7.34 14.91
C SER A 169 -0.87 8.03 15.87
N ILE A 170 -0.63 9.35 15.69
CA ILE A 170 0.21 10.14 16.60
C ILE A 170 -0.53 10.41 17.91
N LEU A 171 -1.80 10.82 17.86
CA LEU A 171 -2.59 11.17 19.05
C LEU A 171 -2.90 9.96 19.92
N ASN A 172 -3.16 8.80 19.31
CA ASN A 172 -3.38 7.53 19.98
C ASN A 172 -2.07 6.83 20.39
N GLY A 173 -0.92 7.34 19.92
CA GLY A 173 0.40 7.00 20.46
C GLY A 173 0.54 7.53 21.87
N GLU A 174 1.38 6.87 22.69
CA GLU A 174 1.70 7.36 24.03
C GLU A 174 1.96 8.86 23.99
N ARG A 175 1.32 9.59 24.91
CA ARG A 175 1.31 11.05 25.00
C ARG A 175 2.69 11.62 24.74
N ALA A 176 2.86 12.17 23.57
CA ALA A 176 4.05 12.91 23.24
C ALA A 176 4.12 14.13 24.16
N VAL A 177 5.07 14.15 25.07
CA VAL A 177 5.22 15.17 26.10
C VAL A 177 6.21 16.21 25.60
N GLY A 178 5.70 17.42 25.29
CA GLY A 178 6.51 18.59 25.02
C GLY A 178 7.16 18.67 23.62
N LEU A 179 8.11 19.60 23.44
CA LEU A 179 8.96 19.72 22.24
C LEU A 179 9.73 18.45 21.91
N ASN A 180 9.85 17.52 22.86
CA ASN A 180 10.33 16.17 22.66
C ASN A 180 9.46 15.34 21.71
N VAL A 181 8.23 15.81 21.36
CA VAL A 181 7.41 15.22 20.29
C VAL A 181 8.20 15.10 19.00
N LEU A 182 8.99 16.11 18.65
CA LEU A 182 9.76 16.13 17.41
C LEU A 182 10.83 15.03 17.39
N VAL A 183 11.55 14.89 18.49
CA VAL A 183 12.55 13.82 18.69
C VAL A 183 11.85 12.48 18.89
N GLY A 184 10.75 12.47 19.63
CA GLY A 184 9.95 11.28 19.90
C GLY A 184 9.32 10.68 18.65
N LEU A 185 8.84 11.49 17.69
CA LEU A 185 8.30 11.01 16.42
C LEU A 185 9.37 10.26 15.61
N GLN A 186 10.58 10.79 15.54
CA GLN A 186 11.69 10.13 14.85
C GLN A 186 12.13 8.84 15.56
N ALA A 187 12.19 8.85 16.90
CA ALA A 187 12.58 7.69 17.69
C ALA A 187 11.53 6.57 17.66
N ASN A 188 10.25 6.90 17.50
CA ASN A 188 9.13 5.96 17.54
C ASN A 188 8.56 5.62 16.15
N ASN A 189 9.25 5.92 15.06
CA ASN A 189 8.82 5.70 13.69
C ASN A 189 8.27 4.27 13.45
N ARG A 190 8.89 3.26 14.04
CA ARG A 190 8.46 1.87 13.90
C ARG A 190 7.10 1.59 14.56
N THR A 191 6.88 2.12 15.76
CA THR A 191 5.61 1.94 16.48
C THR A 191 4.49 2.70 15.78
N LEU A 192 4.78 3.92 15.35
CA LEU A 192 3.85 4.74 14.57
C LEU A 192 3.51 4.08 13.24
N GLY A 193 4.51 3.57 12.52
CA GLY A 193 4.30 2.86 11.26
C GLY A 193 3.39 1.63 11.41
N LYS A 194 3.52 0.87 12.50
CA LYS A 194 2.62 -0.26 12.79
C LYS A 194 1.17 0.18 12.97
N LYS A 195 0.92 1.25 13.74
CA LYS A 195 -0.43 1.79 13.93
C LYS A 195 -1.02 2.30 12.62
N MET A 196 -0.23 3.02 11.83
CA MET A 196 -0.65 3.45 10.50
C MET A 196 -0.98 2.26 9.60
N ALA A 197 -0.20 1.18 9.66
CA ALA A 197 -0.48 -0.04 8.89
C ALA A 197 -1.82 -0.66 9.27
N GLU A 198 -2.17 -0.70 10.56
CA GLU A 198 -3.46 -1.20 11.05
C GLU A 198 -4.64 -0.36 10.54
N GLU A 199 -4.52 0.96 10.55
CA GLU A 199 -5.59 1.85 10.05
C GLU A 199 -5.71 1.80 8.52
N LEU A 200 -4.61 1.86 7.79
CA LEU A 200 -4.60 1.73 6.33
C LEU A 200 -5.08 0.35 5.86
N ASP A 201 -4.81 -0.70 6.64
CA ASP A 201 -5.31 -2.03 6.35
C ASP A 201 -6.84 -2.11 6.41
N LYS A 202 -7.46 -1.40 7.35
CA LYS A 202 -8.93 -1.26 7.42
C LYS A 202 -9.50 -0.54 6.20
N GLU A 203 -8.86 0.57 5.78
CA GLU A 203 -9.28 1.34 4.61
C GLU A 203 -9.21 0.55 3.30
N LEU A 204 -8.19 -0.29 3.16
CA LEU A 204 -7.98 -1.09 1.95
C LEU A 204 -8.69 -2.46 2.00
N PHE A 205 -9.16 -2.88 3.19
CA PHE A 205 -9.84 -4.16 3.38
C PHE A 205 -11.03 -4.31 2.44
N ASP A 206 -11.85 -3.28 2.34
CA ASP A 206 -13.09 -3.28 1.57
C ASP A 206 -12.88 -3.50 0.07
N ILE A 207 -11.70 -3.16 -0.45
CA ILE A 207 -11.34 -3.41 -1.85
C ILE A 207 -10.47 -4.66 -2.04
N GLY A 208 -10.34 -5.50 -1.02
CA GLY A 208 -9.60 -6.74 -1.10
C GLY A 208 -8.08 -6.59 -1.12
N LEU A 209 -7.56 -5.43 -0.72
CA LEU A 209 -6.14 -5.20 -0.51
C LEU A 209 -5.80 -5.22 0.99
N GLY A 210 -4.54 -5.43 1.30
CA GLY A 210 -4.03 -5.36 2.65
C GLY A 210 -2.71 -4.60 2.72
N VAL A 211 -2.39 -4.09 3.90
CA VAL A 211 -1.13 -3.41 4.22
C VAL A 211 -0.31 -4.29 5.14
N ARG A 212 0.93 -4.61 4.72
CA ARG A 212 1.84 -5.45 5.51
C ARG A 212 2.71 -4.62 6.44
N ASP A 213 3.19 -3.51 5.92
CA ASP A 213 4.13 -2.64 6.64
C ASP A 213 4.02 -1.19 6.16
N VAL A 214 4.27 -0.25 7.06
CA VAL A 214 4.35 1.18 6.78
C VAL A 214 5.64 1.73 7.38
N ASN A 215 6.51 2.24 6.53
CA ASN A 215 7.76 2.87 6.93
C ASN A 215 7.63 4.40 6.82
N ILE A 216 8.07 5.11 7.85
CA ILE A 216 8.20 6.56 7.86
C ILE A 216 9.65 6.88 7.48
N ILE A 217 9.85 7.55 6.35
CA ILE A 217 11.17 7.92 5.84
C ILE A 217 11.57 9.28 6.38
N SER A 218 10.64 10.23 6.41
CA SER A 218 10.96 11.59 6.82
C SER A 218 9.78 12.23 7.56
N VAL A 219 10.14 13.02 8.56
CA VAL A 219 9.27 13.94 9.29
C VAL A 219 9.81 15.33 9.04
N SER A 220 8.99 16.23 8.53
CA SER A 220 9.37 17.59 8.15
C SER A 220 8.60 18.65 8.95
N TYR A 221 9.29 19.72 9.28
CA TYR A 221 8.75 20.85 10.01
C TYR A 221 8.99 22.15 9.22
N PRO A 222 8.23 23.24 9.48
CA PRO A 222 8.59 24.57 8.97
C PRO A 222 9.96 25.01 9.50
N PRO A 223 10.72 25.80 8.72
CA PRO A 223 12.04 26.28 9.14
C PRO A 223 12.03 27.04 10.45
N GLU A 224 10.92 27.71 10.79
CA GLU A 224 10.74 28.44 12.04
C GLU A 224 10.72 27.50 13.24
N VAL A 225 10.06 26.33 13.09
CA VAL A 225 9.98 25.28 14.13
C VAL A 225 11.34 24.61 14.31
N GLU A 226 12.06 24.33 13.22
CA GLU A 226 13.42 23.78 13.28
C GLU A 226 14.37 24.70 14.04
N LYS A 227 14.36 26.02 13.74
CA LYS A 227 15.14 27.03 14.47
C LYS A 227 14.77 27.13 15.95
N MET A 228 13.47 26.98 16.28
CA MET A 228 13.06 26.94 17.69
C MET A 228 13.58 25.69 18.40
N ALA A 229 13.49 24.53 17.78
CA ALA A 229 14.01 23.28 18.32
C ALA A 229 15.53 23.35 18.55
N GLU A 230 16.28 23.92 17.60
CA GLU A 230 17.73 24.16 17.76
C GLU A 230 18.05 25.09 18.94
N LYS A 231 17.30 26.19 19.12
CA LYS A 231 17.48 27.10 20.25
C LYS A 231 17.20 26.42 21.60
N VAL A 232 16.12 25.64 21.67
CA VAL A 232 15.77 24.91 22.89
C VAL A 232 16.81 23.83 23.21
N ALA A 233 17.30 23.12 22.21
CA ALA A 233 18.40 22.16 22.36
C ALA A 233 19.67 22.87 22.89
N ALA A 234 20.06 23.99 22.28
CA ALA A 234 21.21 24.78 22.73
C ALA A 234 21.07 25.28 24.19
N GLN A 235 19.87 25.74 24.58
CA GLN A 235 19.59 26.17 25.95
C GLN A 235 19.65 25.00 26.95
N SER A 236 19.18 23.81 26.57
CA SER A 236 19.26 22.62 27.42
C SER A 236 20.71 22.20 27.68
N PHE A 237 21.57 22.26 26.67
CA PHE A 237 23.01 22.01 26.82
C PHE A 237 23.66 23.03 27.76
N ILE A 238 23.34 24.31 27.66
CA ILE A 238 23.90 25.34 28.56
C ILE A 238 23.44 25.11 30.02
N THR A 239 22.16 24.75 30.20
CA THR A 239 21.61 24.47 31.54
C THR A 239 22.26 23.23 32.18
N ASP A 240 22.47 22.17 31.39
CA ASP A 240 23.16 20.96 31.88
C ASP A 240 24.64 21.22 32.20
N THR A 241 25.33 22.03 31.39
CA THR A 241 26.72 22.39 31.63
C THR A 241 26.84 23.23 32.93
N ASN A 242 25.92 24.16 33.17
CA ASN A 242 25.88 24.93 34.38
C ASN A 242 25.57 24.06 35.63
N LYS A 243 24.67 23.09 35.52
CA LYS A 243 24.45 22.10 36.60
C LYS A 243 25.70 21.28 36.88
N TYR A 244 26.39 20.83 35.81
CA TYR A 244 27.62 20.06 35.95
C TYR A 244 28.74 20.87 36.65
N VAL A 245 28.92 22.14 36.26
CA VAL A 245 29.87 23.06 36.88
C VAL A 245 29.51 23.31 38.35
N THR A 246 28.23 23.47 38.67
CA THR A 246 27.75 23.71 40.04
C THR A 246 27.98 22.48 40.93
N VAL A 247 27.71 21.28 40.43
CA VAL A 247 27.97 20.02 41.16
C VAL A 247 29.46 19.80 41.34
N ALA A 248 30.28 20.00 40.31
CA ALA A 248 31.72 19.88 40.37
C ALA A 248 32.36 20.91 41.32
N ALA A 249 31.81 22.12 41.42
CA ALA A 249 32.25 23.14 42.38
C ALA A 249 31.86 22.77 43.82
N ALA A 250 30.69 22.15 44.03
CA ALA A 250 30.26 21.68 45.34
C ALA A 250 31.16 20.52 45.85
N ASP A 251 31.47 19.55 44.98
CA ASP A 251 32.38 18.42 45.29
C ASP A 251 33.83 18.86 45.51
N GLY A 252 34.22 20.00 44.93
CA GLY A 252 35.55 20.60 45.15
C GLY A 252 35.70 21.38 46.43
N MET A 253 34.61 21.71 47.14
CA MET A 253 34.62 22.42 48.41
C MET A 253 34.58 21.49 49.63
N GLU A 254 34.37 20.18 49.44
CA GLU A 254 34.39 19.16 50.53
C GLU A 254 35.72 18.45 50.70
N LYS A 255 36.78 18.93 50.06
CA LYS A 255 38.16 18.48 50.25
C LYS A 255 39.01 19.62 50.80
#